data_ad5857cba3b69eaa17e834423b681dc3
#
_entry.id   ad5857cba3b69eaa17e834423b681dc3
#
_cell.length_a   1.000
_cell.length_b   1.000
_cell.length_c   1.000
_cell.angle_alpha   90.00
_cell.angle_beta   90.00
_cell.angle_gamma   90.00
#
_symmetry.space_group_name_H-M   'P 1'
#
loop_
_entity.id
_entity.type
_entity.pdbx_description
1 polymer ?
#
loop_
_entity_poly.entity_id
_entity_poly.type
_entity_poly.pdbx_seq_one_letter_code
_entity_poly.pdbx_strand_id
1 'polypeptide(L)'
;MHNNKRMLGEYEVIHALHIGDREIIVGDNPKASKDERFLCVTCQYIDVFIKPENAVVSDDYTEIIQEYGNRLAAQAEKTRPLVMKPKIQGIDTHVLTEKDCRRIDSSDNLNGKIIVIKPTALRREYQMCTNQIMLCTGGFGASPNSRGNACFCVDLYTGKQCRQERSSVMGTLERSQLPKWAELTLIHYEQKKRTERSDAR
;
A
#
# COMPACT_ATOMS: atom_id res chain seq x y z
N MET A 1 16.92 -13.54 -23.26
CA MET A 1 16.07 -12.92 -22.21
C MET A 1 16.66 -13.28 -20.86
N HIS A 2 17.30 -12.35 -20.15
CA HIS A 2 17.78 -12.60 -18.80
C HIS A 2 16.55 -12.64 -17.89
N ASN A 3 16.18 -13.84 -17.49
CA ASN A 3 15.18 -14.04 -16.42
C ASN A 3 15.83 -13.54 -15.13
N ASN A 4 15.51 -12.33 -14.73
CA ASN A 4 16.09 -11.70 -13.54
C ASN A 4 15.45 -12.36 -12.32
N LYS A 5 16.02 -13.49 -11.86
CA LYS A 5 15.56 -14.25 -10.70
C LYS A 5 15.66 -13.37 -9.46
N ARG A 6 14.61 -13.27 -8.68
CA ARG A 6 14.63 -12.55 -7.41
C ARG A 6 15.41 -13.36 -6.38
N MET A 7 16.41 -12.71 -5.77
CA MET A 7 17.24 -13.32 -4.73
C MET A 7 16.95 -12.72 -3.36
N LEU A 8 17.02 -13.53 -2.33
CA LEU A 8 17.07 -13.11 -0.94
C LEU A 8 18.30 -13.77 -0.28
N GLY A 9 19.38 -12.99 -0.15
CA GLY A 9 20.68 -13.56 0.17
C GLY A 9 21.12 -14.54 -0.91
N GLU A 10 21.44 -15.78 -0.50
CA GLU A 10 21.85 -16.87 -1.41
C GLU A 10 20.67 -17.71 -1.95
N TYR A 11 19.44 -17.42 -1.53
CA TYR A 11 18.24 -18.15 -1.91
C TYR A 11 17.55 -17.53 -3.11
N GLU A 12 17.22 -18.33 -4.11
CA GLU A 12 16.29 -17.92 -5.18
C GLU A 12 14.87 -17.93 -4.63
N VAL A 13 14.14 -16.82 -4.77
CA VAL A 13 12.74 -16.74 -4.34
C VAL A 13 11.86 -17.54 -5.27
N ILE A 14 11.25 -18.61 -4.77
CA ILE A 14 10.34 -19.49 -5.52
C ILE A 14 8.87 -19.22 -5.22
N HIS A 15 8.54 -18.80 -3.99
CA HIS A 15 7.21 -18.31 -3.64
C HIS A 15 7.32 -17.05 -2.81
N ALA A 16 6.44 -16.09 -3.06
CA ALA A 16 6.33 -14.88 -2.25
C ALA A 16 4.88 -14.38 -2.26
N LEU A 17 4.34 -14.10 -1.08
CA LEU A 17 3.02 -13.50 -0.94
C LEU A 17 3.05 -12.38 0.08
N HIS A 18 2.56 -11.20 -0.34
CA HIS A 18 2.46 -10.02 0.50
C HIS A 18 1.06 -9.93 1.11
N ILE A 19 0.98 -9.85 2.45
CA ILE A 19 -0.27 -9.68 3.19
C ILE A 19 -0.06 -8.60 4.25
N GLY A 20 -0.84 -7.53 4.19
CA GLY A 20 -0.73 -6.40 5.11
C GLY A 20 0.64 -5.71 4.99
N ASP A 21 1.37 -5.64 6.09
CA ASP A 21 2.71 -5.03 6.18
C ASP A 21 3.86 -6.03 6.01
N ARG A 22 3.55 -7.30 5.75
CA ARG A 22 4.53 -8.39 5.67
C ARG A 22 4.50 -9.11 4.33
N GLU A 23 5.65 -9.62 3.92
CA GLU A 23 5.79 -10.57 2.83
C GLU A 23 6.35 -11.87 3.38
N ILE A 24 5.70 -12.99 3.08
CA ILE A 24 6.19 -14.31 3.42
C ILE A 24 6.82 -14.91 2.16
N ILE A 25 8.05 -15.38 2.28
CA ILE A 25 8.90 -15.82 1.17
C ILE A 25 9.34 -17.25 1.40
N VAL A 26 9.32 -18.05 0.33
CA VAL A 26 10.02 -19.33 0.23
C VAL A 26 11.15 -19.18 -0.76
N GLY A 27 12.34 -19.63 -0.35
CA GLY A 27 13.55 -19.64 -1.17
C GLY A 27 14.12 -21.04 -1.35
N ASP A 28 14.83 -21.28 -2.46
CA ASP A 28 15.59 -22.49 -2.75
C ASP A 28 17.06 -22.12 -2.99
N ASN A 29 17.98 -22.78 -2.29
CA ASN A 29 19.42 -22.72 -2.52
C ASN A 29 19.99 -24.14 -2.72
N PRO A 30 20.06 -24.64 -3.96
CA PRO A 30 20.59 -25.98 -4.24
C PRO A 30 22.07 -26.19 -3.84
N LYS A 31 22.78 -25.07 -3.50
CA LYS A 31 24.19 -25.10 -3.08
C LYS A 31 24.36 -25.01 -1.56
N ALA A 32 23.28 -24.83 -0.82
CA ALA A 32 23.31 -24.78 0.65
C ALA A 32 23.75 -26.12 1.24
N SER A 33 24.09 -26.11 2.53
CA SER A 33 24.33 -27.33 3.29
C SER A 33 23.11 -28.26 3.22
N LYS A 34 23.32 -29.58 3.48
CA LYS A 34 22.32 -30.61 3.27
C LYS A 34 20.98 -30.34 3.98
N ASP A 35 21.04 -29.67 5.13
CA ASP A 35 19.86 -29.43 5.99
C ASP A 35 19.27 -28.00 5.81
N GLU A 36 19.76 -27.19 4.86
CA GLU A 36 19.42 -25.76 4.73
C GLU A 36 18.99 -25.35 3.32
N ARG A 37 18.61 -26.33 2.50
CA ARG A 37 18.30 -26.08 1.08
C ARG A 37 17.15 -25.11 0.88
N PHE A 38 16.08 -25.28 1.64
CA PHE A 38 14.88 -24.46 1.52
C PHE A 38 14.76 -23.50 2.69
N LEU A 39 14.27 -22.29 2.44
CA LEU A 39 14.07 -21.22 3.41
C LEU A 39 12.60 -20.80 3.43
N CYS A 40 12.03 -20.64 4.62
CA CYS A 40 10.80 -19.86 4.82
C CYS A 40 11.11 -18.66 5.72
N VAL A 41 10.79 -17.46 5.28
CA VAL A 41 11.09 -16.22 6.01
C VAL A 41 9.95 -15.21 5.87
N THR A 42 9.72 -14.45 6.95
CA THR A 42 8.83 -13.29 6.93
C THR A 42 9.67 -12.03 6.76
N CYS A 43 9.30 -11.16 5.82
CA CYS A 43 9.98 -9.90 5.55
C CYS A 43 9.10 -8.71 5.87
N GLN A 44 9.66 -7.72 6.57
CA GLN A 44 9.08 -6.40 6.72
C GLN A 44 9.79 -5.43 5.77
N TYR A 45 9.00 -4.59 5.11
CA TYR A 45 9.53 -3.49 4.28
C TYR A 45 9.55 -2.21 5.09
N ILE A 46 10.73 -1.63 5.29
CA ILE A 46 10.93 -0.35 5.97
C ILE A 46 11.62 0.56 4.95
N ASP A 47 10.85 1.45 4.31
CA ASP A 47 11.28 2.29 3.19
C ASP A 47 11.89 1.46 2.05
N VAL A 48 13.21 1.56 1.84
CA VAL A 48 13.96 0.82 0.81
C VAL A 48 14.61 -0.46 1.33
N PHE A 49 14.49 -0.75 2.62
CA PHE A 49 15.13 -1.90 3.25
C PHE A 49 14.15 -3.05 3.46
N ILE A 50 14.64 -4.27 3.21
CA ILE A 50 13.94 -5.52 3.54
C ILE A 50 14.55 -6.04 4.83
N LYS A 51 13.74 -6.16 5.88
CA LYS A 51 14.14 -6.75 7.16
C LYS A 51 13.57 -8.16 7.23
N PRO A 52 14.41 -9.21 7.08
CA PRO A 52 13.97 -10.58 7.31
C PRO A 52 13.78 -10.83 8.79
N GLU A 53 12.73 -11.57 9.14
CA GLU A 53 12.39 -11.98 10.51
C GLU A 53 11.97 -13.44 10.52
N ASN A 54 12.34 -14.18 11.58
CA ASN A 54 11.89 -15.56 11.77
C ASN A 54 12.22 -16.50 10.60
N ALA A 55 13.48 -16.52 10.15
CA ALA A 55 13.93 -17.46 9.14
C ALA A 55 13.92 -18.90 9.68
N VAL A 56 13.37 -19.82 8.91
CA VAL A 56 13.42 -21.28 9.13
C VAL A 56 13.98 -21.92 7.88
N VAL A 57 14.89 -22.85 8.03
CA VAL A 57 15.51 -23.61 6.94
C VAL A 57 15.31 -25.11 7.15
N SER A 58 15.21 -25.84 6.07
CA SER A 58 15.07 -27.32 6.05
C SER A 58 15.51 -27.87 4.69
N ASP A 59 15.85 -29.14 4.61
CA ASP A 59 15.99 -29.89 3.36
C ASP A 59 14.67 -30.49 2.87
N ASP A 60 13.64 -30.52 3.74
CA ASP A 60 12.30 -30.97 3.39
C ASP A 60 11.44 -29.79 2.86
N TYR A 61 11.20 -29.82 1.55
CA TYR A 61 10.35 -28.83 0.89
C TYR A 61 8.92 -28.81 1.45
N THR A 62 8.39 -29.98 1.84
CA THR A 62 7.00 -30.06 2.34
C THR A 62 6.86 -29.45 3.72
N GLU A 63 7.87 -29.57 4.58
CA GLU A 63 7.95 -28.89 5.87
C GLU A 63 7.97 -27.38 5.68
N ILE A 64 8.79 -26.86 4.77
CA ILE A 64 8.87 -25.43 4.46
C ILE A 64 7.56 -24.90 3.88
N ILE A 65 6.87 -25.65 3.03
CA ILE A 65 5.55 -25.24 2.50
C ILE A 65 4.47 -25.25 3.59
N GLN A 66 4.53 -26.19 4.53
CA GLN A 66 3.62 -26.19 5.69
C GLN A 66 3.84 -24.95 6.55
N GLU A 67 5.11 -24.62 6.86
CA GLU A 67 5.46 -23.40 7.60
C GLU A 67 5.01 -22.13 6.86
N TYR A 68 5.21 -22.08 5.53
CA TYR A 68 4.73 -20.99 4.69
C TYR A 68 3.21 -20.84 4.79
N GLY A 69 2.45 -21.92 4.70
CA GLY A 69 0.99 -21.90 4.86
C GLY A 69 0.54 -21.41 6.22
N ASN A 70 1.18 -21.87 7.30
CA ASN A 70 0.90 -21.43 8.67
C ASN A 70 1.13 -19.93 8.85
N ARG A 71 2.24 -19.40 8.32
CA ARG A 71 2.56 -17.97 8.37
C ARG A 71 1.60 -17.11 7.57
N LEU A 72 1.19 -17.59 6.39
CA LEU A 72 0.17 -16.91 5.59
C LEU A 72 -1.16 -16.79 6.33
N ALA A 73 -1.63 -17.89 6.95
CA ALA A 73 -2.84 -17.93 7.73
C ALA A 73 -2.76 -16.96 8.92
N ALA A 74 -1.69 -17.03 9.70
CA ALA A 74 -1.48 -16.15 10.86
C ALA A 74 -1.41 -14.67 10.48
N GLN A 75 -0.73 -14.34 9.37
CA GLN A 75 -0.64 -12.96 8.90
C GLN A 75 -1.99 -12.46 8.34
N ALA A 76 -2.76 -13.31 7.69
CA ALA A 76 -4.11 -12.99 7.23
C ALA A 76 -5.03 -12.67 8.42
N GLU A 77 -4.99 -13.46 9.50
CA GLU A 77 -5.73 -13.19 10.73
C GLU A 77 -5.36 -11.85 11.37
N LYS A 78 -4.08 -11.51 11.45
CA LYS A 78 -3.60 -10.23 11.96
C LYS A 78 -4.04 -9.05 11.08
N THR A 79 -4.07 -9.24 9.78
CA THR A 79 -4.39 -8.18 8.81
C THR A 79 -5.88 -7.92 8.72
N ARG A 80 -6.71 -8.97 8.87
CA ARG A 80 -8.17 -8.88 8.75
C ARG A 80 -8.80 -7.76 9.60
N PRO A 81 -8.52 -7.59 10.91
CA PRO A 81 -9.11 -6.51 11.70
C PRO A 81 -8.67 -5.12 11.26
N LEU A 82 -7.47 -4.99 10.68
CA LEU A 82 -6.94 -3.72 10.18
C LEU A 82 -7.66 -3.28 8.90
N VAL A 83 -8.03 -4.23 8.05
CA VAL A 83 -8.75 -4.02 6.79
C VAL A 83 -10.25 -3.88 7.04
N MET A 84 -10.81 -4.76 7.88
CA MET A 84 -12.22 -4.79 8.24
C MET A 84 -12.51 -3.90 9.45
N LYS A 85 -11.89 -2.72 9.55
CA LYS A 85 -12.31 -1.74 10.57
C LYS A 85 -13.83 -1.65 10.60
N PRO A 86 -14.43 -1.47 11.78
CA PRO A 86 -15.87 -1.67 12.00
C PRO A 86 -16.63 -1.00 10.86
N LYS A 87 -17.57 -1.73 10.25
CA LYS A 87 -18.51 -1.18 9.27
C LYS A 87 -19.20 -0.02 9.92
N ILE A 88 -18.67 1.18 9.77
CA ILE A 88 -19.38 2.38 10.16
C ILE A 88 -20.60 2.41 9.24
N GLN A 89 -21.78 2.40 9.83
CA GLN A 89 -23.02 2.41 9.08
C GLN A 89 -22.98 3.55 8.06
N GLY A 90 -23.15 3.25 6.77
CA GLY A 90 -23.06 4.24 5.68
C GLY A 90 -21.70 4.42 5.03
N ILE A 91 -20.65 3.62 5.37
CA ILE A 91 -19.44 3.58 4.55
C ILE A 91 -19.70 2.73 3.33
N ASP A 92 -19.59 3.39 2.19
CA ASP A 92 -19.53 2.73 0.90
C ASP A 92 -18.13 2.11 0.72
N THR A 93 -18.10 0.80 0.51
CA THR A 93 -16.86 0.03 0.36
C THR A 93 -16.62 -0.44 -1.07
N HIS A 94 -17.41 0.03 -2.05
CA HIS A 94 -17.19 -0.34 -3.45
C HIS A 94 -15.83 0.17 -3.95
N VAL A 95 -15.31 -0.49 -4.96
CA VAL A 95 -14.07 -0.07 -5.62
C VAL A 95 -14.40 1.02 -6.63
N LEU A 96 -13.76 2.19 -6.48
CA LEU A 96 -13.88 3.27 -7.46
C LEU A 96 -13.14 2.90 -8.75
N THR A 97 -13.76 3.27 -9.87
CA THR A 97 -13.27 3.02 -11.22
C THR A 97 -13.04 4.34 -11.97
N GLU A 98 -12.52 4.28 -13.19
CA GLU A 98 -12.35 5.47 -14.05
C GLU A 98 -13.65 6.22 -14.33
N LYS A 99 -14.81 5.57 -14.18
CA LYS A 99 -16.13 6.18 -14.40
C LYS A 99 -16.56 7.06 -13.24
N ASP A 100 -15.96 6.86 -12.06
CA ASP A 100 -16.33 7.54 -10.84
C ASP A 100 -15.52 8.82 -10.59
N CYS A 101 -14.52 9.10 -11.44
CA CYS A 101 -13.63 10.24 -11.25
C CYS A 101 -13.27 10.92 -12.59
N ARG A 102 -12.86 12.19 -12.52
CA ARG A 102 -12.31 12.91 -13.67
C ARG A 102 -10.88 12.41 -13.91
N ARG A 103 -10.63 11.80 -15.06
CA ARG A 103 -9.29 11.36 -15.46
C ARG A 103 -8.30 12.53 -15.45
N ILE A 104 -7.06 12.26 -15.06
CA ILE A 104 -5.97 13.25 -15.09
C ILE A 104 -5.04 13.03 -16.27
N ASP A 105 -4.37 14.11 -16.66
CA ASP A 105 -3.24 14.08 -17.59
C ASP A 105 -1.97 14.70 -16.98
N SER A 106 -0.91 14.83 -17.77
CA SER A 106 0.38 15.37 -17.29
C SER A 106 0.30 16.85 -16.91
N SER A 107 -0.59 17.61 -17.51
CA SER A 107 -0.75 19.05 -17.29
C SER A 107 -1.58 19.40 -16.04
N ASP A 108 -2.23 18.42 -15.44
CA ASP A 108 -3.06 18.62 -14.26
C ASP A 108 -2.20 18.98 -13.03
N ASN A 109 -2.61 20.03 -12.32
CA ASN A 109 -2.12 20.31 -10.97
C ASN A 109 -2.94 19.53 -9.95
N LEU A 110 -2.29 18.62 -9.23
CA LEU A 110 -2.94 17.79 -8.21
C LEU A 110 -2.87 18.39 -6.81
N ASN A 111 -2.06 19.45 -6.60
CA ASN A 111 -1.90 20.04 -5.27
C ASN A 111 -3.24 20.63 -4.77
N GLY A 112 -3.66 20.22 -3.59
CA GLY A 112 -4.95 20.59 -3.00
C GLY A 112 -6.16 19.86 -3.60
N LYS A 113 -5.97 18.92 -4.53
CA LYS A 113 -7.05 18.14 -5.13
C LYS A 113 -7.30 16.85 -4.38
N ILE A 114 -8.56 16.40 -4.43
CA ILE A 114 -8.96 15.07 -3.98
C ILE A 114 -8.64 14.11 -5.13
N ILE A 115 -7.74 13.18 -4.87
CA ILE A 115 -7.28 12.20 -5.86
C ILE A 115 -7.83 10.81 -5.54
N VAL A 116 -7.98 10.01 -6.57
CA VAL A 116 -8.38 8.60 -6.48
C VAL A 116 -7.23 7.73 -6.95
N ILE A 117 -6.82 6.79 -6.11
CA ILE A 117 -5.75 5.85 -6.41
C ILE A 117 -6.29 4.66 -7.20
N LYS A 118 -5.56 4.22 -8.23
CA LYS A 118 -5.89 3.04 -9.01
C LYS A 118 -5.97 1.81 -8.10
N PRO A 119 -7.00 0.95 -8.22
CA PRO A 119 -7.05 -0.30 -7.46
C PRO A 119 -5.79 -1.15 -7.65
N THR A 120 -5.23 -1.19 -8.86
CA THR A 120 -4.02 -1.95 -9.19
C THR A 120 -2.75 -1.45 -8.51
N ALA A 121 -2.74 -0.22 -8.02
CA ALA A 121 -1.64 0.35 -7.23
C ALA A 121 -1.77 0.04 -5.72
N LEU A 122 -2.91 -0.49 -5.30
CA LEU A 122 -3.18 -0.91 -3.93
C LEU A 122 -3.04 -2.43 -3.81
N ARG A 123 -2.62 -2.89 -2.64
CA ARG A 123 -2.66 -4.32 -2.32
C ARG A 123 -4.10 -4.81 -2.35
N ARG A 124 -4.30 -6.09 -2.65
CA ARG A 124 -5.64 -6.67 -2.87
C ARG A 124 -6.60 -6.43 -1.71
N GLU A 125 -6.11 -6.52 -0.48
CA GLU A 125 -6.88 -6.31 0.74
C GLU A 125 -7.29 -4.83 0.98
N TYR A 126 -6.65 -3.89 0.28
CA TYR A 126 -6.93 -2.45 0.37
C TYR A 126 -7.62 -1.87 -0.87
N GLN A 127 -8.06 -2.71 -1.80
CA GLN A 127 -8.73 -2.27 -3.04
C GLN A 127 -10.20 -1.90 -2.78
N MET A 128 -10.43 -0.81 -2.05
CA MET A 128 -11.76 -0.28 -1.75
C MET A 128 -11.71 1.25 -1.66
N CYS A 129 -12.83 1.92 -1.81
CA CYS A 129 -12.91 3.38 -1.86
C CYS A 129 -12.28 4.06 -0.64
N THR A 130 -12.35 3.45 0.55
CA THR A 130 -11.74 3.97 1.78
C THR A 130 -10.21 4.07 1.71
N ASN A 131 -9.56 3.33 0.82
CA ASN A 131 -8.11 3.39 0.61
C ASN A 131 -7.74 4.09 -0.70
N GLN A 132 -8.73 4.41 -1.55
CA GLN A 132 -8.49 5.07 -2.83
C GLN A 132 -8.57 6.58 -2.73
N ILE A 133 -9.38 7.14 -1.82
CA ILE A 133 -9.67 8.58 -1.76
C ILE A 133 -8.67 9.28 -0.85
N MET A 134 -7.90 10.19 -1.42
CA MET A 134 -6.85 10.93 -0.72
C MET A 134 -6.87 12.41 -1.07
N LEU A 135 -6.43 13.27 -0.14
CA LEU A 135 -6.12 14.67 -0.43
C LEU A 135 -4.65 14.79 -0.82
N CYS A 136 -4.34 15.24 -2.01
CA CYS A 136 -2.97 15.55 -2.40
C CYS A 136 -2.55 16.90 -1.79
N THR A 137 -1.48 16.91 -0.99
CA THR A 137 -1.01 18.08 -0.26
C THR A 137 0.26 18.70 -0.84
N GLY A 138 0.83 18.09 -1.89
CA GLY A 138 2.03 18.57 -2.55
C GLY A 138 2.91 17.46 -3.11
N GLY A 139 4.18 17.78 -3.30
CA GLY A 139 5.18 16.90 -3.89
C GLY A 139 5.43 17.22 -5.36
N PHE A 140 6.59 16.76 -5.87
CA PHE A 140 6.95 17.04 -7.27
C PHE A 140 5.96 16.42 -8.26
N GLY A 141 5.42 15.23 -7.97
CA GLY A 141 4.40 14.59 -8.80
C GLY A 141 3.04 15.31 -8.80
N ALA A 142 2.78 16.21 -7.87
CA ALA A 142 1.55 16.99 -7.82
C ALA A 142 1.56 18.18 -8.81
N SER A 143 2.73 18.61 -9.26
CA SER A 143 2.87 19.77 -10.17
C SER A 143 2.61 19.38 -11.62
N PRO A 144 2.09 20.30 -12.45
CA PRO A 144 1.91 20.05 -13.89
C PRO A 144 3.24 19.77 -14.58
N ASN A 145 3.23 18.84 -15.51
CA ASN A 145 4.39 18.51 -16.37
C ASN A 145 5.69 18.22 -15.60
N SER A 146 5.59 17.83 -14.34
CA SER A 146 6.74 17.50 -13.49
C SER A 146 7.40 16.20 -13.95
N ARG A 147 8.74 16.16 -13.85
CA ARG A 147 9.52 14.93 -14.03
C ARG A 147 9.48 14.03 -12.79
N GLY A 148 9.13 14.58 -11.64
CA GLY A 148 9.03 13.81 -10.39
C GLY A 148 7.67 13.13 -10.24
N ASN A 149 7.63 11.96 -9.60
CA ASN A 149 6.42 11.17 -9.43
C ASN A 149 5.80 11.29 -8.03
N ALA A 150 6.55 11.72 -7.02
CA ALA A 150 6.09 11.71 -5.63
C ALA A 150 4.96 12.72 -5.38
N CYS A 151 3.81 12.25 -4.93
CA CYS A 151 2.70 13.01 -4.40
C CYS A 151 2.58 12.75 -2.90
N PHE A 152 2.64 13.80 -2.08
CA PHE A 152 2.35 13.70 -0.66
C PHE A 152 0.85 13.83 -0.46
N CYS A 153 0.27 12.94 0.32
CA CYS A 153 -1.17 12.81 0.44
C CYS A 153 -1.59 12.63 1.91
N VAL A 154 -2.85 12.92 2.16
CA VAL A 154 -3.56 12.53 3.38
C VAL A 154 -4.65 11.55 2.98
N ASP A 155 -4.61 10.35 3.53
CA ASP A 155 -5.66 9.36 3.41
C ASP A 155 -6.91 9.89 4.11
N LEU A 156 -8.01 10.07 3.37
CA LEU A 156 -9.23 10.67 3.93
C LEU A 156 -10.03 9.71 4.80
N TYR A 157 -9.71 8.41 4.82
CA TYR A 157 -10.34 7.47 5.73
C TYR A 157 -9.64 7.42 7.10
N THR A 158 -8.29 7.44 7.09
CA THR A 158 -7.50 7.31 8.32
C THR A 158 -6.98 8.64 8.87
N GLY A 159 -6.99 9.70 8.06
CA GLY A 159 -6.35 11.00 8.37
C GLY A 159 -4.82 10.96 8.36
N LYS A 160 -4.19 9.84 7.99
CA LYS A 160 -2.74 9.67 8.01
C LYS A 160 -2.09 10.23 6.75
N GLN A 161 -0.90 10.79 6.93
CA GLN A 161 -0.06 11.19 5.81
C GLN A 161 0.56 9.95 5.14
N CYS A 162 0.62 9.99 3.83
CA CYS A 162 1.22 8.94 3.00
C CYS A 162 1.85 9.54 1.74
N ARG A 163 2.66 8.74 1.05
CA ARG A 163 3.24 9.07 -0.24
C ARG A 163 2.65 8.15 -1.30
N GLN A 164 2.26 8.75 -2.42
CA GLN A 164 1.78 8.04 -3.62
C GLN A 164 2.61 8.45 -4.83
N GLU A 165 2.62 7.60 -5.86
CA GLU A 165 3.19 7.96 -7.15
C GLU A 165 2.11 8.59 -8.04
N ARG A 166 2.45 9.64 -8.82
CA ARG A 166 1.51 10.24 -9.78
C ARG A 166 0.92 9.20 -10.75
N SER A 167 1.72 8.24 -11.18
CA SER A 167 1.29 7.13 -12.04
C SER A 167 0.23 6.24 -11.42
N SER A 168 0.15 6.21 -10.08
CA SER A 168 -0.87 5.48 -9.32
C SER A 168 -2.19 6.25 -9.20
N VAL A 169 -2.22 7.53 -9.56
CA VAL A 169 -3.44 8.34 -9.53
C VAL A 169 -4.30 8.00 -10.75
N MET A 170 -5.55 7.64 -10.51
CA MET A 170 -6.55 7.35 -11.54
C MET A 170 -7.24 8.63 -12.03
N GLY A 171 -7.61 9.48 -11.09
CA GLY A 171 -8.36 10.70 -11.38
C GLY A 171 -8.54 11.58 -10.16
N THR A 172 -9.40 12.59 -10.29
CA THR A 172 -9.79 13.52 -9.22
C THR A 172 -11.30 13.46 -8.98
N LEU A 173 -11.70 13.75 -7.73
CA LEU A 173 -13.10 13.95 -7.33
C LEU A 173 -13.34 15.42 -7.00
N GLU A 174 -14.54 15.90 -7.28
CA GLU A 174 -15.04 17.14 -6.72
C GLU A 174 -15.53 16.90 -5.28
N ARG A 175 -15.48 17.95 -4.44
CA ARG A 175 -15.89 17.85 -3.04
C ARG A 175 -17.33 17.34 -2.87
N SER A 176 -18.23 17.70 -3.78
CA SER A 176 -19.64 17.27 -3.79
C SER A 176 -19.82 15.78 -4.05
N GLN A 177 -18.80 15.11 -4.57
CA GLN A 177 -18.81 13.67 -4.86
C GLN A 177 -18.27 12.83 -3.70
N LEU A 178 -17.77 13.49 -2.63
CA LEU A 178 -17.19 12.77 -1.50
C LEU A 178 -18.26 12.04 -0.69
N PRO A 179 -17.96 10.80 -0.24
CA PRO A 179 -18.71 10.16 0.83
C PRO A 179 -18.63 11.02 2.11
N LYS A 180 -19.69 11.01 2.92
CA LYS A 180 -19.76 11.81 4.16
C LYS A 180 -18.54 11.64 5.08
N TRP A 181 -18.03 10.40 5.20
CA TRP A 181 -16.86 10.13 6.03
C TRP A 181 -15.59 10.83 5.51
N ALA A 182 -15.40 10.88 4.19
CA ALA A 182 -14.25 11.56 3.59
C ALA A 182 -14.37 13.09 3.69
N GLU A 183 -15.58 13.61 3.54
CA GLU A 183 -15.86 15.05 3.71
C GLU A 183 -15.57 15.49 5.15
N LEU A 184 -16.01 14.73 6.15
CA LEU A 184 -15.75 15.03 7.56
C LEU A 184 -14.25 15.07 7.87
N THR A 185 -13.49 14.10 7.38
CA THR A 185 -12.03 14.09 7.57
C THR A 185 -11.36 15.27 6.88
N LEU A 186 -11.82 15.62 5.68
CA LEU A 186 -11.33 16.80 4.96
C LEU A 186 -11.56 18.08 5.74
N ILE A 187 -12.77 18.26 6.30
CA ILE A 187 -13.10 19.41 7.14
C ILE A 187 -12.17 19.49 8.37
N HIS A 188 -11.99 18.39 9.08
CA HIS A 188 -11.09 18.33 10.24
C HIS A 188 -9.64 18.68 9.87
N TYR A 189 -9.16 18.14 8.74
CA TYR A 189 -7.82 18.46 8.24
C TYR A 189 -7.66 19.96 7.92
N GLU A 190 -8.64 20.56 7.25
CA GLU A 190 -8.63 21.98 6.91
C GLU A 190 -8.66 22.88 8.16
N GLN A 191 -9.47 22.49 9.16
CA GLN A 191 -9.54 23.21 10.45
C GLN A 191 -8.21 23.15 11.18
N LYS A 192 -7.63 21.96 11.33
CA LYS A 192 -6.32 21.78 11.98
C LYS A 192 -5.24 22.65 11.30
N LYS A 193 -5.21 22.65 9.98
CA LYS A 193 -4.24 23.45 9.21
C LYS A 193 -4.43 24.97 9.36
N ARG A 194 -5.67 25.43 9.60
CA ARG A 194 -5.96 26.85 9.91
C ARG A 194 -5.43 27.23 11.29
N THR A 195 -5.66 26.40 12.30
CA THR A 195 -5.19 26.61 13.67
C THR A 195 -3.66 26.68 13.70
N GLU A 196 -2.98 25.68 13.10
CA GLU A 196 -1.51 25.66 13.03
C GLU A 196 -0.90 26.91 12.34
N ARG A 197 -1.62 27.51 11.39
CA ARG A 197 -1.19 28.76 10.73
C ARG A 197 -1.44 30.01 11.58
N SER A 198 -2.45 30.00 12.45
CA SER A 198 -2.73 31.13 13.37
C SER A 198 -1.72 31.13 14.52
N ASP A 199 -1.32 29.97 15.02
CA ASP A 199 -0.38 29.83 16.13
C ASP A 199 1.09 30.10 15.72
N ALA A 200 1.37 30.05 14.40
CA ALA A 200 2.69 30.33 13.83
C ALA A 200 2.94 31.80 13.46
N ARG A 201 1.98 32.67 13.75
CA ARG A 201 2.06 34.13 13.55
C ARG A 201 2.18 34.86 14.88
#